data_8861764c55a3beda761ffeeea8fce580
#
_entry.id   8861764c55a3beda761ffeeea8fce580
#
_cell.length_a   1.000
_cell.length_b   1.000
_cell.length_c   1.000
_cell.angle_alpha   90.00
_cell.angle_beta   90.00
_cell.angle_gamma   90.00
#
_symmetry.space_group_name_H-M   'P 1'
#
loop_
_entity.id
_entity.type
_entity.pdbx_description
1 polymer ?
#
loop_
_entity_poly.entity_id
_entity_poly.type
_entity_poly.pdbx_seq_one_letter_code
_entity_poly.pdbx_strand_id
1 'polypeptide(L)'
;MFGIKGVAIAKQVANDFESIVNGISKVGVDIFLEGERFLLQVEGHAKGFVTKDIEIAATSSLIEKTAGMGIKPGTSKKHDRKLHVCLTKLNAYICIYYDTGLGGIPNNSQNKEIACCIFDELSAVSCLETIKQGFDVKMIV
;
A
#
# COMPACT_ATOMS: atom_id res chain seq x y z
N MET A 1 -9.95 10.84 -6.28
CA MET A 1 -8.96 11.70 -6.98
C MET A 1 -8.21 10.85 -7.96
N PHE A 2 -8.19 11.23 -9.23
CA PHE A 2 -7.40 10.53 -10.26
C PHE A 2 -5.91 10.80 -10.08
N GLY A 3 -5.07 9.89 -10.53
CA GLY A 3 -3.62 9.94 -10.37
C GLY A 3 -3.08 9.39 -9.05
N ILE A 4 -3.95 9.13 -8.08
CA ILE A 4 -3.56 8.49 -6.82
C ILE A 4 -3.91 7.02 -6.87
N LYS A 5 -2.89 6.16 -6.86
CA LYS A 5 -3.04 4.71 -6.86
C LYS A 5 -3.43 4.16 -5.48
N GLY A 6 -2.98 4.82 -4.45
CA GLY A 6 -3.30 4.45 -3.07
C GLY A 6 -2.79 5.47 -2.07
N VAL A 7 -3.35 5.43 -0.89
CA VAL A 7 -2.96 6.23 0.26
C VAL A 7 -2.70 5.29 1.43
N ALA A 8 -1.59 5.49 2.13
CA ALA A 8 -1.25 4.68 3.29
C ALA A 8 -0.98 5.56 4.50
N ILE A 9 -1.44 5.12 5.66
CA ILE A 9 -0.97 5.63 6.95
C ILE A 9 0.19 4.74 7.36
N ALA A 10 1.36 5.32 7.56
CA ALA A 10 2.57 4.56 7.82
C ALA A 10 3.40 5.16 8.95
N LYS A 11 4.12 4.29 9.66
CA LYS A 11 5.14 4.66 10.62
C LYS A 11 6.49 4.72 9.91
N GLN A 12 7.15 5.85 10.01
CA GLN A 12 8.50 6.04 9.47
C GLN A 12 9.55 5.52 10.46
N VAL A 13 10.54 4.80 9.94
CA VAL A 13 11.73 4.35 10.65
C VAL A 13 12.97 4.53 9.76
N ALA A 14 14.16 4.45 10.34
CA ALA A 14 15.39 4.49 9.54
C ALA A 14 15.47 3.27 8.60
N ASN A 15 16.12 3.45 7.44
CA ASN A 15 16.33 2.35 6.48
C ASN A 15 17.57 1.53 6.87
N ASP A 16 17.51 0.87 8.01
CA ASP A 16 18.48 -0.11 8.48
C ASP A 16 17.76 -1.37 9.00
N PHE A 17 18.46 -2.49 8.99
CA PHE A 17 17.87 -3.79 9.29
C PHE A 17 17.20 -3.85 10.67
N GLU A 18 17.90 -3.41 11.71
CA GLU A 18 17.39 -3.45 13.11
C GLU A 18 16.19 -2.53 13.32
N SER A 19 16.27 -1.30 12.83
CA SER A 19 15.18 -0.32 12.96
C SER A 19 13.92 -0.78 12.26
N ILE A 20 14.05 -1.42 11.10
CA ILE A 20 12.91 -1.96 10.35
C ILE A 20 12.29 -3.15 11.09
N VAL A 21 13.09 -4.12 11.52
CA VAL A 21 12.60 -5.31 12.25
C VAL A 21 11.93 -4.92 13.56
N ASN A 22 12.55 -4.03 14.32
CA ASN A 22 11.98 -3.52 15.57
C ASN A 22 10.70 -2.70 15.34
N GLY A 23 10.69 -1.87 14.29
CA GLY A 23 9.52 -1.09 13.91
C GLY A 23 8.34 -1.97 13.51
N ILE A 24 8.57 -3.00 12.69
CA ILE A 24 7.54 -3.98 12.28
C ILE A 24 6.99 -4.71 13.51
N SER A 25 7.85 -5.18 14.39
CA SER A 25 7.44 -5.88 15.61
C SER A 25 6.59 -4.99 16.52
N LYS A 26 6.97 -3.74 16.69
CA LYS A 26 6.23 -2.77 17.53
C LYS A 26 4.85 -2.45 16.92
N VAL A 27 4.80 -2.18 15.64
CA VAL A 27 3.54 -1.93 14.93
C VAL A 27 2.65 -3.17 14.95
N GLY A 28 3.21 -4.36 14.71
CA GLY A 28 2.46 -5.61 14.70
C GLY A 28 1.81 -5.94 16.05
N VAL A 29 2.52 -5.72 17.16
CA VAL A 29 1.95 -5.90 18.50
C VAL A 29 0.75 -4.96 18.73
N ASP A 30 0.82 -3.73 18.19
CA ASP A 30 -0.23 -2.72 18.39
C ASP A 30 -1.48 -2.98 17.52
N ILE A 31 -1.33 -3.62 16.35
CA ILE A 31 -2.42 -3.70 15.35
C ILE A 31 -3.01 -5.10 15.13
N PHE A 32 -2.27 -6.18 15.45
CA PHE A 32 -2.79 -7.53 15.23
C PHE A 32 -3.74 -7.95 16.35
N LEU A 33 -4.80 -8.65 15.94
CA LEU A 33 -5.77 -9.25 16.85
C LEU A 33 -5.43 -10.71 17.12
N GLU A 34 -5.95 -11.23 18.23
CA GLU A 34 -5.75 -12.61 18.64
C GLU A 34 -6.21 -13.60 17.55
N GLY A 35 -5.36 -14.56 17.24
CA GLY A 35 -5.63 -15.61 16.25
C GLY A 35 -5.51 -15.19 14.79
N GLU A 36 -5.21 -13.92 14.48
CA GLU A 36 -5.02 -13.46 13.08
C GLU A 36 -3.80 -14.11 12.41
N ARG A 37 -3.95 -14.31 11.11
CA ARG A 37 -2.83 -14.65 10.22
C ARG A 37 -2.36 -13.41 9.50
N PHE A 38 -1.09 -13.12 9.62
CA PHE A 38 -0.49 -11.96 9.00
C PHE A 38 0.39 -12.33 7.79
N LEU A 39 0.40 -11.46 6.80
CA LEU A 39 1.36 -11.49 5.70
C LEU A 39 2.24 -10.25 5.80
N LEU A 40 3.55 -10.46 5.89
CA LEU A 40 4.53 -9.39 5.81
C LEU A 40 5.09 -9.32 4.40
N GLN A 41 5.07 -8.13 3.81
CA GLN A 41 5.66 -7.86 2.50
C GLN A 41 6.55 -6.65 2.58
N VAL A 42 7.82 -6.80 2.21
CA VAL A 42 8.84 -5.74 2.21
C VAL A 42 9.26 -5.46 0.78
N GLU A 43 9.10 -4.22 0.33
CA GLU A 43 9.41 -3.79 -1.03
C GLU A 43 10.23 -2.51 -1.02
N GLY A 44 11.02 -2.31 -2.08
CA GLY A 44 11.74 -1.08 -2.33
C GLY A 44 13.26 -1.20 -2.24
N HIS A 45 13.92 -0.10 -1.92
CA HIS A 45 15.37 0.01 -1.95
C HIS A 45 16.00 -0.41 -0.61
N ALA A 46 16.47 -1.65 -0.56
CA ALA A 46 17.20 -2.16 0.60
C ALA A 46 18.66 -1.63 0.60
N LYS A 47 19.10 -1.12 1.74
CA LYS A 47 20.42 -0.53 1.91
C LYS A 47 21.37 -1.52 2.58
N GLY A 48 22.01 -2.37 1.74
CA GLY A 48 23.01 -3.33 2.22
C GLY A 48 22.45 -4.62 2.85
N PHE A 49 21.17 -4.92 2.63
CA PHE A 49 20.50 -6.14 3.10
C PHE A 49 19.48 -6.63 2.06
N VAL A 50 19.01 -7.86 2.21
CA VAL A 50 17.97 -8.43 1.35
C VAL A 50 16.61 -8.26 2.01
N THR A 51 15.60 -7.80 1.26
CA THR A 51 14.23 -7.61 1.77
C THR A 51 13.64 -8.88 2.37
N LYS A 52 14.01 -10.04 1.81
CA LYS A 52 13.57 -11.35 2.29
C LYS A 52 14.09 -11.67 3.70
N ASP A 53 15.31 -11.26 4.02
CA ASP A 53 15.91 -11.47 5.34
C ASP A 53 15.16 -10.65 6.40
N ILE A 54 14.71 -9.44 6.05
CA ILE A 54 13.84 -8.64 6.92
C ILE A 54 12.50 -9.33 7.15
N GLU A 55 11.87 -9.86 6.08
CA GLU A 55 10.60 -10.58 6.22
C GLU A 55 10.73 -11.76 7.19
N ILE A 56 11.79 -12.54 7.08
CA ILE A 56 12.06 -13.69 7.97
C ILE A 56 12.32 -13.23 9.40
N ALA A 57 13.24 -12.29 9.60
CA ALA A 57 13.61 -11.81 10.92
C ALA A 57 12.44 -11.12 11.64
N ALA A 58 11.69 -10.28 10.93
CA ALA A 58 10.53 -9.59 11.48
C ALA A 58 9.38 -10.56 11.77
N THR A 59 9.16 -11.58 10.95
CA THR A 59 8.19 -12.64 11.22
C THR A 59 8.54 -13.39 12.50
N SER A 60 9.79 -13.81 12.68
CA SER A 60 10.25 -14.47 13.89
C SER A 60 10.09 -13.61 15.14
N SER A 61 10.49 -12.34 15.06
CA SER A 61 10.35 -11.37 16.16
C SER A 61 8.87 -11.09 16.50
N LEU A 62 7.99 -11.03 15.51
CA LEU A 62 6.55 -10.88 15.72
C LEU A 62 5.96 -12.09 16.45
N ILE A 63 6.27 -13.31 15.99
CA ILE A 63 5.78 -14.54 16.62
C ILE A 63 6.24 -14.61 18.08
N GLU A 64 7.50 -14.29 18.36
CA GLU A 64 8.04 -14.30 19.71
C GLU A 64 7.32 -13.29 20.63
N LYS A 65 7.15 -12.05 20.16
CA LYS A 65 6.49 -10.99 20.94
C LYS A 65 4.97 -11.18 21.10
N THR A 66 4.35 -11.94 20.21
CA THR A 66 2.90 -12.20 20.21
C THR A 66 2.57 -13.65 20.59
N ALA A 67 3.49 -14.36 21.23
CA ALA A 67 3.34 -15.79 21.57
C ALA A 67 2.05 -16.14 22.33
N GLY A 68 1.55 -15.21 23.19
CA GLY A 68 0.27 -15.38 23.91
C GLY A 68 -0.99 -15.09 23.10
N MET A 69 -0.88 -14.49 21.91
CA MET A 69 -2.03 -14.07 21.10
C MET A 69 -2.42 -15.05 20.00
N GLY A 70 -1.68 -16.14 19.82
CA GLY A 70 -1.97 -17.14 18.78
C GLY A 70 -1.85 -16.63 17.34
N ILE A 71 -1.14 -15.54 17.12
CA ILE A 71 -0.90 -14.95 15.80
C ILE A 71 0.05 -15.85 15.02
N LYS A 72 -0.25 -16.08 13.74
CA LYS A 72 0.51 -16.98 12.88
C LYS A 72 0.87 -16.33 11.55
N PRO A 73 2.01 -16.67 10.94
CA PRO A 73 2.29 -16.24 9.58
C PRO A 73 1.29 -16.86 8.61
N GLY A 74 0.79 -16.04 7.70
CA GLY A 74 -0.10 -16.43 6.63
C GLY A 74 0.63 -16.54 5.29
N THR A 75 -0.13 -16.88 4.26
CA THR A 75 0.35 -16.91 2.88
C THR A 75 -0.35 -15.82 2.06
N SER A 76 0.14 -15.56 0.84
CA SER A 76 -0.49 -14.61 -0.09
C SER A 76 -1.96 -14.92 -0.36
N LYS A 77 -2.37 -16.18 -0.27
CA LYS A 77 -3.74 -16.66 -0.48
C LYS A 77 -4.59 -16.74 0.79
N LYS A 78 -3.94 -16.86 1.96
CA LYS A 78 -4.61 -17.05 3.26
C LYS A 78 -3.93 -16.19 4.32
N HIS A 79 -4.40 -14.96 4.44
CA HIS A 79 -4.03 -14.04 5.51
C HIS A 79 -5.25 -13.18 5.87
N ASP A 80 -5.30 -12.76 7.10
CA ASP A 80 -6.37 -11.91 7.62
C ASP A 80 -5.92 -10.45 7.56
N ARG A 81 -4.62 -10.19 7.76
CA ARG A 81 -4.03 -8.86 7.72
C ARG A 81 -2.69 -8.85 6.99
N LYS A 82 -2.49 -7.84 6.16
CA LYS A 82 -1.23 -7.61 5.45
C LYS A 82 -0.52 -6.40 6.03
N LEU A 83 0.74 -6.58 6.41
CA LEU A 83 1.64 -5.51 6.78
C LEU A 83 2.61 -5.24 5.62
N HIS A 84 2.49 -4.08 5.03
CA HIS A 84 3.31 -3.67 3.90
C HIS A 84 4.39 -2.70 4.35
N VAL A 85 5.63 -2.94 3.95
CA VAL A 85 6.78 -2.09 4.27
C VAL A 85 7.41 -1.58 2.99
N CYS A 86 7.43 -0.27 2.83
CA CYS A 86 8.04 0.40 1.69
C CYS A 86 9.39 0.98 2.08
N LEU A 87 10.45 0.55 1.39
CA LEU A 87 11.80 1.04 1.58
C LEU A 87 12.14 2.12 0.55
N THR A 88 12.54 3.28 1.02
CA THR A 88 13.10 4.35 0.20
C THR A 88 14.61 4.46 0.44
N LYS A 89 15.30 5.32 -0.30
CA LYS A 89 16.75 5.52 -0.11
C LYS A 89 17.15 5.97 1.30
N LEU A 90 16.27 6.70 1.99
CA LEU A 90 16.56 7.31 3.29
C LEU A 90 15.82 6.63 4.45
N ASN A 91 14.57 6.27 4.24
CA ASN A 91 13.68 5.80 5.30
C ASN A 91 12.91 4.55 4.87
N ALA A 92 12.40 3.84 5.87
CA ALA A 92 11.42 2.77 5.68
C ALA A 92 10.07 3.22 6.25
N TYR A 93 9.00 2.83 5.59
CA TYR A 93 7.62 3.15 5.95
C TYR A 93 6.85 1.86 6.20
N ILE A 94 6.40 1.65 7.42
CA ILE A 94 5.60 0.49 7.82
C ILE A 94 4.14 0.91 7.74
N CYS A 95 3.44 0.42 6.74
CA CYS A 95 2.06 0.79 6.45
C CYS A 95 1.10 0.10 7.43
N ILE A 96 0.41 0.90 8.23
CA ILE A 96 -0.59 0.45 9.20
C ILE A 96 -1.95 0.26 8.51
N TYR A 97 -2.28 1.16 7.60
CA TYR A 97 -3.50 1.17 6.84
C TYR A 97 -3.20 1.55 5.39
N TYR A 98 -3.88 0.92 4.46
CA TYR A 98 -3.77 1.21 3.03
C TYR A 98 -5.15 1.25 2.40
N ASP A 99 -5.43 2.31 1.67
CA ASP A 99 -6.63 2.46 0.86
C ASP A 99 -6.26 2.64 -0.60
N THR A 100 -7.05 2.02 -1.46
CA THR A 100 -6.80 2.00 -2.90
C THR A 100 -7.46 3.20 -3.55
N GLY A 101 -6.67 4.00 -4.25
CA GLY A 101 -7.17 5.12 -5.04
C GLY A 101 -7.67 4.68 -6.42
N LEU A 102 -8.30 5.59 -7.12
CA LEU A 102 -8.82 5.35 -8.47
C LEU A 102 -7.72 5.12 -9.52
N GLY A 103 -6.49 5.47 -9.19
CA GLY A 103 -5.37 5.40 -10.13
C GLY A 103 -5.53 6.36 -11.31
N GLY A 104 -5.05 5.95 -12.48
CA GLY A 104 -5.08 6.79 -13.68
C GLY A 104 -3.97 7.84 -13.68
N ILE A 105 -4.12 8.83 -14.53
CA ILE A 105 -3.21 9.96 -14.69
C ILE A 105 -3.85 11.19 -14.01
N PRO A 106 -3.08 12.06 -13.35
CA PRO A 106 -3.62 13.28 -12.78
C PRO A 106 -4.39 14.11 -13.80
N ASN A 107 -5.52 14.67 -13.37
CA ASN A 107 -6.37 15.48 -14.24
C ASN A 107 -5.59 16.64 -14.89
N ASN A 108 -5.92 16.94 -16.14
CA ASN A 108 -5.25 17.96 -16.95
C ASN A 108 -3.74 17.74 -17.23
N SER A 109 -3.23 16.54 -17.01
CA SER A 109 -1.81 16.22 -17.30
C SER A 109 -1.49 16.25 -18.80
N GLN A 110 -2.50 16.05 -19.65
CA GLN A 110 -2.36 16.09 -21.10
C GLN A 110 -2.40 17.50 -21.69
N ASN A 111 -2.75 18.53 -20.89
CA ASN A 111 -2.95 19.91 -21.34
C ASN A 111 -3.89 20.02 -22.57
N LYS A 112 -4.90 19.17 -22.61
CA LYS A 112 -5.90 19.12 -23.69
C LYS A 112 -7.30 19.01 -23.11
N GLU A 113 -8.20 19.83 -23.62
CA GLU A 113 -9.64 19.75 -23.34
C GLU A 113 -10.31 18.84 -24.35
N ILE A 114 -11.22 17.98 -23.87
CA ILE A 114 -12.06 17.12 -24.69
C ILE A 114 -13.52 17.34 -24.30
N ALA A 115 -14.39 17.51 -25.29
CA ALA A 115 -15.82 17.52 -25.06
C ALA A 115 -16.35 16.08 -25.10
N CYS A 116 -17.03 15.66 -24.04
CA CYS A 116 -17.69 14.36 -23.96
C CYS A 116 -19.20 14.56 -23.89
N CYS A 117 -19.91 14.00 -24.88
CA CYS A 117 -21.36 13.98 -24.88
C CYS A 117 -21.86 12.77 -24.10
N ILE A 118 -22.68 13.01 -23.08
CA ILE A 118 -23.27 11.96 -22.24
C ILE A 118 -24.75 11.86 -22.58
N PHE A 119 -25.14 10.75 -23.16
CA PHE A 119 -26.53 10.45 -23.55
C PHE A 119 -27.00 9.08 -23.06
N ASP A 120 -26.10 8.24 -22.56
CA ASP A 120 -26.37 6.95 -21.96
C ASP A 120 -25.27 6.56 -20.94
N GLU A 121 -25.43 5.41 -20.31
CA GLU A 121 -24.49 4.90 -19.31
C GLU A 121 -23.12 4.59 -19.92
N LEU A 122 -23.07 4.10 -21.16
CA LEU A 122 -21.82 3.76 -21.83
C LEU A 122 -20.98 5.00 -22.16
N SER A 123 -21.64 6.06 -22.62
CA SER A 123 -20.98 7.35 -22.88
C SER A 123 -20.46 7.99 -21.59
N ALA A 124 -21.17 7.83 -20.44
CA ALA A 124 -20.70 8.24 -19.14
C ALA A 124 -19.43 7.49 -18.69
N VAL A 125 -19.40 6.17 -18.88
CA VAL A 125 -18.20 5.35 -18.61
C VAL A 125 -17.04 5.76 -19.52
N SER A 126 -17.27 6.01 -20.79
CA SER A 126 -16.24 6.47 -21.73
C SER A 126 -15.67 7.84 -21.33
N CYS A 127 -16.54 8.74 -20.86
CA CYS A 127 -16.13 10.03 -20.31
C CYS A 127 -15.22 9.85 -19.07
N LEU A 128 -15.59 8.97 -18.15
CA LEU A 128 -14.79 8.65 -16.95
C LEU A 128 -13.41 8.09 -17.32
N GLU A 129 -13.34 7.18 -18.29
CA GLU A 129 -12.06 6.64 -18.76
C GLU A 129 -11.18 7.71 -19.42
N THR A 130 -11.78 8.67 -20.13
CA THR A 130 -11.06 9.82 -20.69
C THR A 130 -10.45 10.71 -19.60
N ILE A 131 -11.20 10.98 -18.54
CA ILE A 131 -10.70 11.72 -17.37
C ILE A 131 -9.53 10.97 -16.69
N LYS A 132 -9.64 9.64 -16.55
CA LYS A 132 -8.57 8.78 -16.00
C LYS A 132 -7.28 8.82 -16.80
N GLN A 133 -7.35 9.15 -18.09
CA GLN A 133 -6.17 9.34 -18.95
C GLN A 133 -5.53 10.73 -18.82
N GLY A 134 -6.05 11.59 -17.95
CA GLY A 134 -5.47 12.89 -17.62
C GLY A 134 -5.92 14.04 -18.54
N PHE A 135 -6.98 13.87 -19.31
CA PHE A 135 -7.59 14.93 -20.07
C PHE A 135 -8.51 15.81 -19.20
N ASP A 136 -8.57 17.08 -19.51
CA ASP A 136 -9.63 17.95 -19.01
C ASP A 136 -10.90 17.75 -19.84
N VAL A 137 -12.02 17.44 -19.18
CA VAL A 137 -13.24 17.03 -19.87
C VAL A 137 -14.37 18.01 -19.58
N LYS A 138 -14.92 18.56 -20.67
CA LYS A 138 -16.20 19.29 -20.65
C LYS A 138 -17.33 18.33 -20.98
N MET A 139 -18.20 18.08 -20.00
CA MET A 139 -19.36 17.21 -20.16
C MET A 139 -20.52 18.01 -20.78
N ILE A 140 -21.11 17.43 -21.81
CA ILE A 140 -22.33 17.91 -22.48
C ILE A 140 -23.38 16.82 -22.24
N VAL A 141 -24.46 17.19 -21.58
CA VAL A 141 -25.58 16.31 -21.25
C VAL A 141 -26.77 16.66 -22.11
#